data_d912bbc7c2d0fcad918b94b06b19f7c6
#
_entry.id   d912bbc7c2d0fcad918b94b06b19f7c6
#
_cell.length_a   1.000
_cell.length_b   1.000
_cell.length_c   1.000
_cell.angle_alpha   90.00
_cell.angle_beta   90.00
_cell.angle_gamma   90.00
#
_symmetry.space_group_name_H-M   'P 1'
#
loop_
_entity.id
_entity.type
_entity.pdbx_description
1 polymer ?
#
loop_
_entity_poly.entity_id
_entity_poly.type
_entity_poly.pdbx_seq_one_letter_code
_entity_poly.pdbx_strand_id
1 'polypeptide(L)'
;MYAAIRQGKAKAGQAEELARRIKEGAIPIISDVPGFMGYYVVYAPDDTVVAISLFNNFAAAEESNKRALAWIEQDLAPLLVGPATAMA
;
A
#
# COMPACT_ATOMS: atom_id res chain seq x y z
N MET A 1 -17.06 8.17 -0.67
CA MET A 1 -15.63 7.89 -0.39
C MET A 1 -15.30 6.48 -0.83
N TYR A 2 -14.16 6.30 -1.45
CA TYR A 2 -13.70 5.00 -1.92
C TYR A 2 -12.36 4.66 -1.30
N ALA A 3 -12.11 3.37 -1.07
CA ALA A 3 -10.86 2.90 -0.51
C ALA A 3 -10.10 2.07 -1.55
N ALA A 4 -8.80 2.31 -1.63
CA ALA A 4 -7.88 1.42 -2.33
C ALA A 4 -7.11 0.66 -1.27
N ILE A 5 -7.17 -0.67 -1.28
CA ILE A 5 -6.58 -1.51 -0.25
C ILE A 5 -5.53 -2.40 -0.90
N ARG A 6 -4.35 -2.40 -0.31
CA ARG A 6 -3.25 -3.27 -0.73
C ARG A 6 -2.82 -4.11 0.46
N GLN A 7 -2.52 -5.36 0.22
CA GLN A 7 -2.17 -6.29 1.28
C GLN A 7 -1.01 -7.16 0.84
N GLY A 8 -0.09 -7.39 1.77
CA GLY A 8 1.04 -8.27 1.53
C GLY A 8 1.52 -8.88 2.83
N LYS A 9 2.30 -9.94 2.71
CA LYS A 9 2.91 -10.58 3.88
C LYS A 9 4.39 -10.27 3.90
N ALA A 10 4.85 -9.69 5.00
CA ALA A 10 6.27 -9.41 5.20
C ALA A 10 7.02 -10.70 5.56
N LYS A 11 8.30 -10.72 5.27
CA LYS A 11 9.17 -11.76 5.81
C LYS A 11 9.16 -11.70 7.32
N ALA A 12 9.44 -12.83 7.97
CA ALA A 12 9.33 -12.95 9.42
C ALA A 12 10.03 -11.81 10.15
N GLY A 13 9.30 -11.12 11.01
CA GLY A 13 9.82 -10.01 11.81
C GLY A 13 10.01 -8.69 11.07
N GLN A 14 9.62 -8.60 9.78
CA GLN A 14 9.84 -7.41 8.95
C GLN A 14 8.59 -6.56 8.71
N ALA A 15 7.47 -6.87 9.37
CA ALA A 15 6.22 -6.16 9.14
C ALA A 15 6.32 -4.66 9.46
N GLU A 16 6.95 -4.31 10.58
CA GLU A 16 7.13 -2.91 10.97
C GLU A 16 7.98 -2.15 9.97
N GLU A 17 9.10 -2.75 9.54
CA GLU A 17 9.98 -2.13 8.55
C GLU A 17 9.28 -1.97 7.21
N LEU A 18 8.53 -2.99 6.78
CA LEU A 18 7.76 -2.92 5.54
C LEU A 18 6.71 -1.81 5.62
N ALA A 19 5.97 -1.74 6.73
CA ALA A 19 4.96 -0.71 6.93
C ALA A 19 5.58 0.70 6.88
N ARG A 20 6.73 0.89 7.51
CA ARG A 20 7.43 2.16 7.50
C ARG A 20 7.86 2.58 6.09
N ARG A 21 8.42 1.64 5.34
CA ARG A 21 8.86 1.92 3.95
C ARG A 21 7.70 2.20 3.03
N ILE A 22 6.59 1.48 3.20
CA ILE A 22 5.37 1.73 2.43
C ILE A 22 4.87 3.14 2.70
N LYS A 23 4.79 3.53 3.97
CA LYS A 23 4.31 4.86 4.35
C LYS A 23 5.19 5.95 3.75
N GLU A 24 6.51 5.83 3.91
CA GLU A 24 7.45 6.84 3.43
C GLU A 24 7.49 6.95 1.90
N GLY A 25 7.43 5.82 1.20
CA GLY A 25 7.58 5.80 -0.25
C GLY A 25 6.27 5.93 -1.03
N ALA A 26 5.18 5.39 -0.50
CA ALA A 26 3.92 5.38 -1.21
C ALA A 26 3.15 6.71 -1.09
N ILE A 27 3.24 7.39 0.04
CA ILE A 27 2.51 8.64 0.23
C ILE A 27 2.83 9.67 -0.86
N PRO A 28 4.09 9.94 -1.21
CA PRO A 28 4.39 10.88 -2.30
C PRO A 28 3.78 10.48 -3.65
N ILE A 29 3.67 9.18 -3.91
CA ILE A 29 3.13 8.66 -5.16
C ILE A 29 1.60 8.79 -5.17
N ILE A 30 0.96 8.38 -4.08
CA ILE A 30 -0.49 8.25 -4.00
C ILE A 30 -1.15 9.60 -3.75
N SER A 31 -0.53 10.48 -2.95
CA SER A 31 -1.10 11.79 -2.65
C SER A 31 -1.16 12.70 -3.89
N ASP A 32 -0.41 12.33 -4.93
CA ASP A 32 -0.41 13.07 -6.19
C ASP A 32 -1.63 12.71 -7.07
N VAL A 33 -2.34 11.65 -6.73
CA VAL A 33 -3.55 11.26 -7.48
C VAL A 33 -4.70 12.20 -7.07
N PRO A 34 -5.36 12.89 -8.03
CA PRO A 34 -6.45 13.79 -7.71
C PRO A 34 -7.57 13.07 -6.96
N GLY A 35 -8.05 13.68 -5.89
CA GLY A 35 -9.09 13.09 -5.06
C GLY A 35 -8.58 12.40 -3.80
N PHE A 36 -7.28 12.39 -3.57
CA PHE A 36 -6.68 11.81 -2.39
C PHE A 36 -7.22 12.45 -1.11
N MET A 37 -7.61 11.63 -0.12
CA MET A 37 -8.19 12.09 1.13
C MET A 37 -7.45 11.60 2.38
N GLY A 38 -6.72 10.50 2.30
CA GLY A 38 -6.03 9.98 3.48
C GLY A 38 -5.32 8.67 3.21
N TYR A 39 -4.43 8.28 4.12
CA TYR A 39 -3.60 7.10 3.97
C TYR A 39 -3.32 6.47 5.34
N TYR A 40 -3.48 5.15 5.41
CA TYR A 40 -3.19 4.38 6.62
C TYR A 40 -2.40 3.14 6.26
N VAL A 41 -1.44 2.79 7.11
CA VAL A 41 -0.72 1.52 7.01
C VAL A 41 -0.81 0.85 8.36
N VAL A 42 -1.29 -0.38 8.37
CA VAL A 42 -1.41 -1.19 9.60
C VAL A 42 -0.73 -2.53 9.37
N TYR A 43 -0.33 -3.17 10.46
CA TYR A 43 0.26 -4.50 10.38
C TYR A 43 -0.18 -5.35 11.57
N ALA A 44 -0.18 -6.67 11.36
CA ALA A 44 -0.64 -7.65 12.33
C ALA A 44 0.52 -8.51 12.83
N PRO A 45 0.35 -9.21 13.98
CA PRO A 45 1.40 -10.06 14.54
C PRO A 45 1.87 -11.19 13.62
N ASP A 46 1.05 -11.57 12.63
CA ASP A 46 1.41 -12.63 11.67
C ASP A 46 2.20 -12.08 10.46
N ASP A 47 2.70 -10.85 10.55
CA ASP A 47 3.44 -10.16 9.50
C ASP A 47 2.60 -9.76 8.28
N THR A 48 1.28 -9.75 8.38
CA THR A 48 0.41 -9.16 7.36
C THR A 48 0.47 -7.64 7.46
N VAL A 49 0.67 -6.98 6.32
CA VAL A 49 0.70 -5.52 6.22
C VAL A 49 -0.39 -5.07 5.27
N VAL A 50 -1.20 -4.10 5.68
CA VAL A 50 -2.30 -3.57 4.88
C VAL A 50 -2.13 -2.07 4.75
N ALA A 51 -2.16 -1.58 3.51
CA ALA A 51 -2.14 -0.16 3.21
C ALA A 51 -3.51 0.25 2.67
N ILE A 52 -4.05 1.34 3.21
CA ILE A 52 -5.39 1.82 2.86
C ILE A 52 -5.26 3.27 2.42
N SER A 53 -5.70 3.57 1.20
CA SER A 53 -5.76 4.93 0.68
C SER A 53 -7.22 5.31 0.47
N LEU A 54 -7.59 6.52 0.84
CA LEU A 54 -8.96 7.02 0.70
C LEU A 54 -9.04 8.07 -0.39
N PHE A 55 -10.06 7.98 -1.24
CA PHE A 55 -10.28 8.88 -2.36
C PHE A 55 -11.74 9.27 -2.46
N ASN A 56 -12.02 10.41 -3.13
CA ASN A 56 -13.39 10.84 -3.33
C ASN A 56 -14.05 10.24 -4.59
N ASN A 57 -13.32 9.43 -5.37
CA ASN A 57 -13.88 8.75 -6.54
C ASN A 57 -13.18 7.42 -6.80
N PHE A 58 -13.89 6.53 -7.49
CA PHE A 58 -13.41 5.16 -7.73
C PHE A 58 -12.20 5.10 -8.67
N ALA A 59 -12.20 5.94 -9.71
CA ALA A 59 -11.10 5.93 -10.69
C ALA A 59 -9.77 6.29 -10.02
N ALA A 60 -9.79 7.24 -9.08
CA ALA A 60 -8.58 7.61 -8.33
C ALA A 60 -8.10 6.45 -7.46
N ALA A 61 -9.02 5.73 -6.81
CA ALA A 61 -8.67 4.57 -6.00
C ALA A 61 -7.99 3.50 -6.85
N GLU A 62 -8.53 3.20 -8.03
CA GLU A 62 -7.93 2.24 -8.96
C GLU A 62 -6.55 2.68 -9.41
N GLU A 63 -6.40 3.95 -9.77
CA GLU A 63 -5.11 4.49 -10.22
C GLU A 63 -4.06 4.40 -9.12
N SER A 64 -4.45 4.68 -7.87
CA SER A 64 -3.53 4.59 -6.74
C SER A 64 -3.01 3.17 -6.53
N ASN A 65 -3.88 2.17 -6.67
CA ASN A 65 -3.46 0.78 -6.56
C ASN A 65 -2.46 0.41 -7.65
N LYS A 66 -2.70 0.85 -8.87
CA LYS A 66 -1.81 0.58 -10.00
C LYS A 66 -0.41 1.12 -9.75
N ARG A 67 -0.32 2.38 -9.32
CA ARG A 67 0.96 3.03 -9.04
C ARG A 67 1.66 2.39 -7.85
N ALA A 68 0.91 2.13 -6.78
CA ALA A 68 1.48 1.58 -5.55
C ALA A 68 1.99 0.16 -5.75
N LEU A 69 1.24 -0.70 -6.45
CA LEU A 69 1.68 -2.07 -6.70
C LEU A 69 2.95 -2.12 -7.55
N ALA A 70 3.03 -1.30 -8.59
CA ALA A 70 4.22 -1.24 -9.43
C ALA A 70 5.45 -0.85 -8.61
N TRP A 71 5.32 0.14 -7.74
CA TRP A 71 6.39 0.57 -6.87
C TRP A 71 6.78 -0.50 -5.84
N ILE A 72 5.79 -1.15 -5.22
CA ILE A 72 6.02 -2.21 -4.23
C ILE A 72 6.77 -3.37 -4.86
N GLU A 73 6.36 -3.82 -6.03
CA GLU A 73 7.04 -4.91 -6.73
C GLU A 73 8.49 -4.56 -7.07
N GLN A 74 8.75 -3.32 -7.43
CA GLN A 74 10.08 -2.88 -7.83
C GLN A 74 11.00 -2.66 -6.63
N ASP A 75 10.51 -2.02 -5.58
CA ASP A 75 11.36 -1.53 -4.49
C ASP A 75 11.26 -2.33 -3.19
N LEU A 76 10.16 -3.05 -2.96
CA LEU A 76 9.91 -3.71 -1.68
C LEU A 76 9.85 -5.24 -1.75
N ALA A 77 10.06 -5.81 -2.93
CA ALA A 77 10.03 -7.27 -3.09
C ALA A 77 10.94 -8.02 -2.09
N PRO A 78 12.14 -7.53 -1.74
CA PRO A 78 12.99 -8.22 -0.77
C PRO A 78 12.40 -8.37 0.62
N LEU A 79 11.42 -7.52 0.99
CA LEU A 79 10.78 -7.57 2.30
C LEU A 79 9.49 -8.39 2.30
N LEU A 80 9.02 -8.84 1.14
CA LEU A 80 7.75 -9.54 0.99
C LEU A 80 7.92 -11.04 0.80
N VAL A 81 6.93 -11.79 1.30
CA VAL A 81 6.76 -13.21 1.00
C VAL A 81 5.69 -13.28 -0.08
N GLY A 82 6.12 -13.43 -1.34
CA GLY A 82 5.20 -13.45 -2.48
C GLY A 82 4.71 -12.07 -2.89
N PRO A 83 3.83 -12.01 -3.88
CA PRO A 83 3.33 -10.74 -4.40
C PRO A 83 2.29 -10.10 -3.49
N ALA A 84 2.22 -8.77 -3.49
CA ALA A 84 1.14 -8.04 -2.85
C ALA A 84 -0.12 -8.12 -3.71
N THR A 85 -1.28 -7.99 -3.07
CA THR A 85 -2.57 -7.96 -3.75
C THR A 85 -3.25 -6.63 -3.49
N ALA A 86 -4.22 -6.28 -4.33
CA ALA A 86 -4.94 -5.02 -4.22
C ALA A 86 -6.41 -5.18 -4.58
N MET A 87 -7.24 -4.33 -3.96
CA MET A 87 -8.66 -4.19 -4.32
C MET A 87 -9.06 -2.73 -4.19
N ALA A 88 -10.06 -2.34 -4.94
CA ALA A 88 -10.60 -0.99 -4.87
C ALA A 88 -12.13 -1.01 -4.87
#